data_b4175e660b0ff3588cffc81671472578
#
_entry.id   b4175e660b0ff3588cffc81671472578
#
_cell.length_a   1.000
_cell.length_b   1.000
_cell.length_c   1.000
_cell.angle_alpha   90.00
_cell.angle_beta   90.00
_cell.angle_gamma   90.00
#
_symmetry.space_group_name_H-M   'P 1'
#
loop_
_entity.id
_entity.type
_entity.pdbx_description
1 polymer ?
#
loop_
_entity_poly.entity_id
_entity_poly.type
_entity_poly.pdbx_seq_one_letter_code
_entity_poly.pdbx_strand_id
1 'polypeptide(L)'
;MCRLLGYVSPNKTSFPAIVGDYFSDFVALSSVHCDGWGLSTVDQSGSHIVLNRKVEAAAASSTFDATVAKNIADGALLHLRWATKGISISENNTHPFVYGDYSFIHNGSIFPPDVIAPFIDPKFKSLIVEESDSERYFYLVMTEVEKLGLVAGFKSALAIIKEHGDTTSLNCMLMNRDYFLTVSEHDTARKPDWAPDDYYEIKYLPTPEGVLFASSGWNQPGWTMLENHHAALVNRSSFEIEVIAI
;
A
#
# COMPACT_ATOMS: atom_id res chain seq x y z
N MET A 1 -12.74 0.06 -4.40
CA MET A 1 -11.38 0.50 -3.99
C MET A 1 -10.83 -0.37 -2.89
N CYS A 2 -9.52 -0.45 -2.79
CA CYS A 2 -8.77 -1.48 -2.06
C CYS A 2 -8.69 -1.27 -0.54
N ARG A 3 -8.05 -2.20 0.19
CA ARG A 3 -7.67 -2.04 1.61
C ARG A 3 -6.19 -2.34 1.78
N LEU A 4 -5.56 -1.53 2.58
CA LEU A 4 -4.12 -1.54 2.84
C LEU A 4 -3.87 -1.93 4.30
N LEU A 5 -2.88 -2.77 4.53
CA LEU A 5 -2.34 -3.07 5.86
C LEU A 5 -0.84 -3.27 5.74
N GLY A 6 -0.06 -2.66 6.62
CA GLY A 6 1.38 -2.81 6.65
C GLY A 6 1.91 -2.74 8.06
N TYR A 7 3.08 -3.33 8.29
CA TYR A 7 3.79 -3.18 9.56
C TYR A 7 5.31 -3.15 9.36
N VAL A 8 5.98 -2.58 10.34
CA VAL A 8 7.41 -2.73 10.61
C VAL A 8 7.59 -3.14 12.07
N SER A 9 8.54 -4.03 12.34
CA SER A 9 8.74 -4.65 13.66
C SER A 9 10.22 -4.86 13.95
N PRO A 10 10.69 -4.71 15.22
CA PRO A 10 12.06 -5.03 15.61
C PRO A 10 12.38 -6.53 15.51
N ASN A 11 11.35 -7.36 15.54
CA ASN A 11 11.49 -8.81 15.44
C ASN A 11 10.65 -9.34 14.30
N LYS A 12 11.10 -10.42 13.67
CA LYS A 12 10.31 -11.08 12.62
C LYS A 12 9.01 -11.61 13.18
N THR A 13 7.91 -11.24 12.53
CA THR A 13 6.55 -11.61 12.93
C THR A 13 5.67 -11.83 11.69
N SER A 14 4.43 -12.24 11.89
CA SER A 14 3.41 -12.38 10.83
C SER A 14 2.24 -11.45 11.08
N PHE A 15 1.42 -11.16 10.04
CA PHE A 15 0.21 -10.33 10.21
C PHE A 15 -0.72 -10.84 11.31
N PRO A 16 -1.09 -12.13 11.39
CA PRO A 16 -1.93 -12.61 12.48
C PRO A 16 -1.33 -12.38 13.87
N ALA A 17 0.00 -12.51 13.99
CA ALA A 17 0.66 -12.36 15.30
C ALA A 17 0.75 -10.89 15.75
N ILE A 18 1.07 -9.95 14.85
CA ILE A 18 1.25 -8.54 15.20
C ILE A 18 -0.07 -7.76 15.30
N VAL A 19 -1.08 -8.11 14.48
CA VAL A 19 -2.41 -7.47 14.52
C VAL A 19 -3.29 -8.07 15.60
N GLY A 20 -3.05 -9.34 15.96
CA GLY A 20 -3.81 -10.06 16.98
C GLY A 20 -5.25 -10.36 16.59
N ASP A 21 -6.14 -10.33 17.59
CA ASP A 21 -7.56 -10.75 17.43
C ASP A 21 -8.32 -9.94 16.36
N TYR A 22 -7.89 -8.73 16.07
CA TYR A 22 -8.55 -7.87 15.07
C TYR A 22 -8.15 -8.19 13.62
N PHE A 23 -7.21 -9.09 13.38
CA PHE A 23 -6.79 -9.45 12.02
C PHE A 23 -7.94 -10.05 11.21
N SER A 24 -8.82 -10.82 11.85
CA SER A 24 -10.00 -11.39 11.21
C SER A 24 -10.98 -10.31 10.70
N ASP A 25 -11.08 -9.17 11.39
CA ASP A 25 -11.94 -8.05 10.97
C ASP A 25 -11.40 -7.40 9.69
N PHE A 26 -10.07 -7.26 9.57
CA PHE A 26 -9.45 -6.81 8.31
C PHE A 26 -9.70 -7.80 7.17
N VAL A 27 -9.53 -9.10 7.41
CA VAL A 27 -9.76 -10.14 6.38
C VAL A 27 -11.22 -10.17 5.93
N ALA A 28 -12.18 -9.91 6.83
CA ALA A 28 -13.61 -9.86 6.53
C ALA A 28 -13.96 -8.78 5.48
N LEU A 29 -13.14 -7.71 5.36
CA LEU A 29 -13.29 -6.69 4.32
C LEU A 29 -13.18 -7.27 2.91
N SER A 30 -12.57 -8.44 2.74
CA SER A 30 -12.47 -9.13 1.46
C SER A 30 -13.81 -9.64 0.93
N SER A 31 -14.89 -9.59 1.71
CA SER A 31 -16.26 -9.82 1.22
C SER A 31 -16.70 -8.76 0.20
N VAL A 32 -16.16 -7.54 0.31
CA VAL A 32 -16.37 -6.42 -0.63
C VAL A 32 -15.16 -6.26 -1.55
N HIS A 33 -13.94 -6.34 -1.00
CA HIS A 33 -12.67 -6.21 -1.73
C HIS A 33 -12.21 -7.59 -2.23
N CYS A 34 -12.99 -8.18 -3.14
CA CYS A 34 -12.94 -9.60 -3.47
C CYS A 34 -12.17 -9.96 -4.76
N ASP A 35 -11.62 -8.96 -5.46
CA ASP A 35 -10.98 -9.16 -6.78
C ASP A 35 -9.51 -9.62 -6.70
N GLY A 36 -9.01 -9.82 -5.50
CA GLY A 36 -7.67 -10.34 -5.26
C GLY A 36 -7.12 -9.96 -3.89
N TRP A 37 -6.06 -10.66 -3.51
CA TRP A 37 -5.23 -10.30 -2.37
C TRP A 37 -3.76 -10.43 -2.73
N GLY A 38 -2.91 -9.70 -2.02
CA GLY A 38 -1.48 -9.87 -2.17
C GLY A 38 -0.69 -9.42 -0.95
N LEU A 39 0.38 -10.15 -0.72
CA LEU A 39 1.31 -10.01 0.39
C LEU A 39 2.73 -9.85 -0.13
N SER A 40 3.48 -8.90 0.43
CA SER A 40 4.93 -8.88 0.32
C SER A 40 5.59 -8.80 1.68
N THR A 41 6.76 -9.43 1.81
CA THR A 41 7.64 -9.26 2.97
C THR A 41 8.94 -8.59 2.53
N VAL A 42 9.40 -7.62 3.32
CA VAL A 42 10.62 -6.84 3.08
C VAL A 42 11.48 -6.92 4.33
N ASP A 43 12.36 -7.92 4.40
CA ASP A 43 13.30 -8.06 5.52
C ASP A 43 14.43 -7.03 5.42
N GLN A 44 14.81 -6.38 6.52
CA GLN A 44 15.97 -5.48 6.57
C GLN A 44 17.28 -6.19 6.22
N SER A 45 17.44 -7.43 6.67
CA SER A 45 18.63 -8.26 6.40
C SER A 45 18.49 -9.11 5.13
N GLY A 46 17.31 -9.15 4.53
CA GLY A 46 17.00 -9.98 3.36
C GLY A 46 17.53 -9.39 2.06
N SER A 47 17.88 -10.26 1.11
CA SER A 47 18.26 -9.85 -0.25
C SER A 47 17.07 -9.82 -1.21
N HIS A 48 15.93 -10.38 -0.82
CA HIS A 48 14.78 -10.58 -1.70
C HIS A 48 13.46 -10.25 -1.00
N ILE A 49 12.53 -9.68 -1.78
CA ILE A 49 11.14 -9.54 -1.39
C ILE A 49 10.43 -10.87 -1.69
N VAL A 50 9.71 -11.40 -0.71
CA VAL A 50 8.76 -12.50 -0.96
C VAL A 50 7.45 -11.88 -1.39
N LEU A 51 6.94 -12.29 -2.54
CA LEU A 51 5.71 -11.79 -3.13
C LEU A 51 4.72 -12.94 -3.35
N ASN A 52 3.50 -12.78 -2.83
CA ASN A 52 2.38 -13.68 -3.05
C ASN A 52 1.18 -12.87 -3.51
N ARG A 53 0.56 -13.27 -4.61
CA ARG A 53 -0.64 -12.63 -5.16
C ARG A 53 -1.63 -13.69 -5.62
N LYS A 54 -2.92 -13.42 -5.45
CA LYS A 54 -4.01 -14.29 -5.90
C LYS A 54 -5.20 -13.46 -6.36
N VAL A 55 -5.86 -13.95 -7.40
CA VAL A 55 -7.07 -13.35 -7.98
C VAL A 55 -8.29 -14.03 -7.37
N GLU A 56 -8.47 -13.85 -6.07
CA GLU A 56 -9.59 -14.41 -5.28
C GLU A 56 -9.77 -13.60 -4.00
N ALA A 57 -10.93 -13.64 -3.39
CA ALA A 57 -11.15 -13.00 -2.09
C ALA A 57 -10.32 -13.69 -0.99
N ALA A 58 -9.67 -12.90 -0.11
CA ALA A 58 -8.84 -13.46 0.96
C ALA A 58 -9.63 -14.42 1.87
N ALA A 59 -10.85 -14.06 2.28
CA ALA A 59 -11.69 -14.89 3.15
C ALA A 59 -12.20 -16.18 2.46
N ALA A 60 -12.15 -16.26 1.12
CA ALA A 60 -12.54 -17.45 0.35
C ALA A 60 -11.33 -18.27 -0.12
N SER A 61 -10.12 -17.76 0.07
CA SER A 61 -8.90 -18.40 -0.38
C SER A 61 -8.48 -19.54 0.53
N SER A 62 -8.32 -20.72 -0.03
CA SER A 62 -7.85 -21.90 0.72
C SER A 62 -6.37 -21.80 1.16
N THR A 63 -5.63 -20.82 0.63
CA THR A 63 -4.19 -20.64 0.91
C THR A 63 -3.85 -19.38 1.69
N PHE A 64 -4.80 -18.45 1.86
CA PHE A 64 -4.54 -17.15 2.47
C PHE A 64 -3.99 -17.28 3.90
N ASP A 65 -4.70 -17.95 4.79
CA ASP A 65 -4.32 -18.08 6.19
C ASP A 65 -2.94 -18.73 6.36
N ALA A 66 -2.67 -19.80 5.60
CA ALA A 66 -1.37 -20.46 5.61
C ALA A 66 -0.27 -19.54 5.06
N THR A 67 -0.57 -18.74 4.04
CA THR A 67 0.38 -17.80 3.45
C THR A 67 0.73 -16.69 4.41
N VAL A 68 -0.25 -16.01 5.02
CA VAL A 68 0.01 -14.90 5.95
C VAL A 68 0.68 -15.36 7.25
N ALA A 69 0.38 -16.58 7.73
CA ALA A 69 1.02 -17.14 8.90
C ALA A 69 2.47 -17.61 8.64
N LYS A 70 2.76 -18.12 7.45
CA LYS A 70 4.09 -18.62 7.06
C LYS A 70 5.08 -17.50 6.74
N ASN A 71 4.61 -16.39 6.19
CA ASN A 71 5.46 -15.27 5.78
C ASN A 71 5.79 -14.41 7.00
N ILE A 72 6.91 -14.74 7.64
CA ILE A 72 7.43 -14.10 8.85
C ILE A 72 8.56 -13.16 8.44
N ALA A 73 8.43 -11.87 8.76
CA ALA A 73 9.39 -10.82 8.41
C ALA A 73 9.38 -9.69 9.45
N ASP A 74 10.36 -8.81 9.38
CA ASP A 74 10.41 -7.56 10.16
C ASP A 74 9.72 -6.38 9.46
N GLY A 75 9.14 -6.61 8.28
CA GLY A 75 8.27 -5.68 7.57
C GLY A 75 7.45 -6.39 6.48
N ALA A 76 6.17 -6.05 6.37
CA ALA A 76 5.29 -6.61 5.36
C ALA A 76 4.17 -5.65 4.95
N LEU A 77 3.69 -5.82 3.71
CA LEU A 77 2.52 -5.16 3.15
C LEU A 77 1.48 -6.19 2.74
N LEU A 78 0.22 -5.95 3.05
CA LEU A 78 -0.94 -6.76 2.68
C LEU A 78 -2.00 -5.88 2.02
N HIS A 79 -2.55 -6.38 0.92
CA HIS A 79 -3.50 -5.66 0.09
C HIS A 79 -4.73 -6.53 -0.19
N LEU A 80 -5.92 -5.96 -0.01
CA LEU A 80 -7.19 -6.54 -0.47
C LEU A 80 -7.71 -5.70 -1.64
N ARG A 81 -7.88 -6.34 -2.79
CA ARG A 81 -8.18 -5.66 -4.06
C ARG A 81 -9.67 -5.53 -4.31
N TRP A 82 -10.07 -4.33 -4.73
CA TRP A 82 -11.28 -4.09 -5.47
C TRP A 82 -10.91 -3.35 -6.75
N ALA A 83 -11.01 -4.05 -7.88
CA ALA A 83 -10.54 -3.56 -9.17
C ALA A 83 -11.32 -2.33 -9.63
N THR A 84 -10.62 -1.34 -10.15
CA THR A 84 -11.23 -0.20 -10.82
C THR A 84 -11.90 -0.69 -12.11
N LYS A 85 -13.10 -0.18 -12.37
CA LYS A 85 -13.85 -0.54 -13.59
C LYS A 85 -13.01 -0.26 -14.84
N GLY A 86 -12.85 -1.27 -15.68
CA GLY A 86 -12.07 -1.21 -16.92
C GLY A 86 -10.62 -1.70 -16.76
N ILE A 87 -10.14 -1.96 -15.54
CA ILE A 87 -8.84 -2.59 -15.31
C ILE A 87 -9.04 -4.11 -15.16
N SER A 88 -8.23 -4.89 -15.88
CA SER A 88 -8.34 -6.35 -15.87
C SER A 88 -8.07 -6.95 -14.47
N ILE A 89 -8.79 -8.02 -14.14
CA ILE A 89 -8.57 -8.78 -12.91
C ILE A 89 -7.54 -9.86 -13.22
N SER A 90 -6.27 -9.55 -12.92
CA SER A 90 -5.10 -10.42 -13.16
C SER A 90 -4.16 -10.38 -11.97
N GLU A 91 -3.25 -11.35 -11.89
CA GLU A 91 -2.18 -11.34 -10.87
C GLU A 91 -1.22 -10.16 -11.08
N ASN A 92 -0.95 -9.77 -12.33
CA ASN A 92 -0.05 -8.66 -12.63
C ASN A 92 -0.62 -7.30 -12.19
N ASN A 93 -1.94 -7.12 -12.27
CA ASN A 93 -2.63 -5.94 -11.75
C ASN A 93 -2.98 -6.04 -10.24
N THR A 94 -2.57 -7.12 -9.57
CA THR A 94 -2.77 -7.29 -8.12
C THR A 94 -1.53 -6.82 -7.36
N HIS A 95 -1.73 -5.89 -6.43
CA HIS A 95 -0.66 -5.43 -5.52
C HIS A 95 -0.16 -6.58 -4.62
N PRO A 96 1.04 -6.45 -4.03
CA PRO A 96 2.01 -5.36 -4.16
C PRO A 96 2.75 -5.35 -5.50
N PHE A 97 3.20 -4.15 -5.95
CA PHE A 97 4.21 -4.00 -6.99
C PHE A 97 5.59 -3.94 -6.34
N VAL A 98 6.60 -4.51 -7.01
CA VAL A 98 7.95 -4.61 -6.45
C VAL A 98 9.02 -4.23 -7.46
N TYR A 99 10.08 -3.54 -6.98
CA TYR A 99 11.28 -3.24 -7.75
C TYR A 99 12.48 -3.10 -6.82
N GLY A 100 13.54 -3.87 -7.06
CA GLY A 100 14.68 -3.92 -6.16
C GLY A 100 14.27 -4.38 -4.76
N ASP A 101 14.49 -3.55 -3.76
CA ASP A 101 14.06 -3.76 -2.38
C ASP A 101 12.79 -2.95 -2.00
N TYR A 102 12.16 -2.30 -2.98
CA TYR A 102 10.91 -1.57 -2.79
C TYR A 102 9.69 -2.42 -3.03
N SER A 103 8.71 -2.29 -2.15
CA SER A 103 7.37 -2.85 -2.30
C SER A 103 6.32 -1.76 -2.12
N PHE A 104 5.26 -1.79 -2.92
CA PHE A 104 4.26 -0.73 -3.01
C PHE A 104 2.84 -1.28 -3.11
N ILE A 105 1.93 -0.67 -2.34
CA ILE A 105 0.49 -0.91 -2.42
C ILE A 105 -0.26 0.43 -2.47
N HIS A 106 -1.35 0.50 -3.24
CA HIS A 106 -2.13 1.71 -3.48
C HIS A 106 -3.63 1.44 -3.32
N ASN A 107 -4.34 2.40 -2.76
CA ASN A 107 -5.80 2.44 -2.68
C ASN A 107 -6.31 3.76 -3.27
N GLY A 108 -6.82 3.70 -4.48
CA GLY A 108 -7.36 4.85 -5.19
C GLY A 108 -7.43 4.61 -6.69
N SER A 109 -7.54 5.69 -7.45
CA SER A 109 -7.47 5.67 -8.91
C SER A 109 -6.90 6.97 -9.46
N ILE A 110 -6.14 6.84 -10.55
CA ILE A 110 -5.63 7.94 -11.37
C ILE A 110 -6.23 7.78 -12.76
N PHE A 111 -6.89 8.82 -13.25
CA PHE A 111 -7.57 8.78 -14.54
C PHE A 111 -7.14 9.94 -15.45
N PRO A 112 -6.93 9.71 -16.77
CA PRO A 112 -6.78 8.38 -17.39
C PRO A 112 -5.59 7.58 -16.83
N PRO A 113 -5.60 6.25 -16.88
CA PRO A 113 -4.54 5.42 -16.26
C PRO A 113 -3.13 5.69 -16.80
N ASP A 114 -3.02 6.17 -18.04
CA ASP A 114 -1.76 6.43 -18.74
C ASP A 114 -1.31 7.90 -18.69
N VAL A 115 -2.08 8.79 -18.06
CA VAL A 115 -1.81 10.24 -18.06
C VAL A 115 -0.42 10.59 -17.50
N ILE A 116 0.08 9.78 -16.55
CA ILE A 116 1.40 9.99 -15.94
C ILE A 116 2.53 9.23 -16.66
N ALA A 117 2.22 8.42 -17.66
CA ALA A 117 3.23 7.63 -18.39
C ALA A 117 4.34 8.47 -19.07
N PRO A 118 4.09 9.72 -19.55
CA PRO A 118 5.15 10.56 -20.10
C PRO A 118 6.26 10.94 -19.10
N PHE A 119 5.96 10.94 -17.80
CA PHE A 119 6.87 11.36 -16.73
C PHE A 119 7.70 10.20 -16.15
N ILE A 120 7.38 8.95 -16.52
CA ILE A 120 8.10 7.76 -16.07
C ILE A 120 9.37 7.60 -16.91
N ASP A 121 10.52 7.40 -16.24
CA ASP A 121 11.79 7.13 -16.91
C ASP A 121 11.67 5.91 -17.84
N PRO A 122 12.23 5.95 -19.06
CA PRO A 122 12.15 4.85 -20.01
C PRO A 122 12.54 3.48 -19.46
N LYS A 123 13.50 3.41 -18.54
CA LYS A 123 13.91 2.16 -17.88
C LYS A 123 12.80 1.53 -17.05
N PHE A 124 12.04 2.36 -16.31
CA PHE A 124 10.90 1.91 -15.52
C PHE A 124 9.67 1.66 -16.39
N LYS A 125 9.46 2.50 -17.40
CA LYS A 125 8.37 2.31 -18.35
C LYS A 125 8.44 0.96 -19.06
N SER A 126 9.64 0.44 -19.32
CA SER A 126 9.84 -0.89 -19.92
C SER A 126 9.45 -2.06 -19.01
N LEU A 127 9.26 -1.81 -17.70
CA LEU A 127 8.87 -2.82 -16.70
C LEU A 127 7.35 -2.89 -16.49
N ILE A 128 6.59 -1.92 -16.99
CA ILE A 128 5.13 -1.91 -16.89
C ILE A 128 4.56 -3.07 -17.71
N VAL A 129 3.81 -3.95 -17.04
CA VAL A 129 3.31 -5.19 -17.65
C VAL A 129 1.89 -5.04 -18.19
N GLU A 130 1.04 -4.33 -17.44
CA GLU A 130 -0.37 -4.18 -17.79
C GLU A 130 -0.84 -2.71 -17.71
N GLU A 131 -2.16 -2.49 -17.71
CA GLU A 131 -2.76 -1.16 -17.84
C GLU A 131 -3.02 -0.45 -16.51
N SER A 132 -2.65 -1.02 -15.36
CA SER A 132 -2.95 -0.45 -14.04
C SER A 132 -2.33 0.94 -13.85
N ASP A 133 -3.17 1.88 -13.41
CA ASP A 133 -2.74 3.20 -12.93
C ASP A 133 -1.78 3.09 -11.73
N SER A 134 -2.03 2.13 -10.88
CA SER A 134 -1.23 1.89 -9.67
C SER A 134 0.18 1.40 -9.98
N GLU A 135 0.37 0.58 -11.02
CA GLU A 135 1.70 0.17 -11.48
C GLU A 135 2.47 1.37 -12.03
N ARG A 136 1.81 2.22 -12.81
CA ARG A 136 2.39 3.47 -13.33
C ARG A 136 2.73 4.45 -12.20
N TYR A 137 1.86 4.57 -11.19
CA TYR A 137 2.14 5.36 -10.00
C TYR A 137 3.41 4.87 -9.29
N PHE A 138 3.52 3.58 -9.07
CA PHE A 138 4.73 3.00 -8.49
C PHE A 138 5.99 3.35 -9.27
N TYR A 139 5.98 3.19 -10.59
CA TYR A 139 7.16 3.48 -11.41
C TYR A 139 7.44 4.97 -11.59
N LEU A 140 6.42 5.84 -11.49
CA LEU A 140 6.64 7.28 -11.37
C LEU A 140 7.33 7.61 -10.04
N VAL A 141 6.89 7.03 -8.94
CA VAL A 141 7.55 7.18 -7.63
C VAL A 141 9.01 6.72 -7.72
N MET A 142 9.28 5.56 -8.31
CA MET A 142 10.66 5.07 -8.49
C MET A 142 11.50 6.02 -9.34
N THR A 143 10.92 6.59 -10.38
CA THR A 143 11.57 7.60 -11.25
C THR A 143 12.02 8.82 -10.45
N GLU A 144 11.14 9.35 -9.62
CA GLU A 144 11.43 10.57 -8.87
C GLU A 144 12.30 10.29 -7.62
N VAL A 145 12.11 9.14 -6.98
CA VAL A 145 12.93 8.71 -5.83
C VAL A 145 14.41 8.53 -6.23
N GLU A 146 14.70 7.98 -7.39
CA GLU A 146 16.09 7.87 -7.86
C GLU A 146 16.75 9.24 -8.13
N LYS A 147 15.96 10.24 -8.53
CA LYS A 147 16.48 11.59 -8.81
C LYS A 147 16.69 12.41 -7.53
N LEU A 148 15.77 12.31 -6.58
CA LEU A 148 15.60 13.26 -5.48
C LEU A 148 15.73 12.65 -4.09
N GLY A 149 15.82 11.33 -3.97
CA GLY A 149 15.71 10.60 -2.71
C GLY A 149 14.25 10.38 -2.28
N LEU A 150 14.04 9.59 -1.23
CA LEU A 150 12.73 9.01 -0.90
C LEU A 150 11.63 10.06 -0.71
N VAL A 151 11.79 10.97 0.23
CA VAL A 151 10.72 11.94 0.59
C VAL A 151 10.49 12.96 -0.51
N ALA A 152 11.57 13.59 -1.01
CA ALA A 152 11.46 14.61 -2.05
C ALA A 152 10.94 14.02 -3.38
N GLY A 153 11.41 12.83 -3.74
CA GLY A 153 10.95 12.11 -4.92
C GLY A 153 9.48 11.72 -4.82
N PHE A 154 9.05 11.25 -3.64
CA PHE A 154 7.65 10.93 -3.43
C PHE A 154 6.75 12.17 -3.56
N LYS A 155 7.12 13.31 -2.94
CA LYS A 155 6.40 14.58 -3.09
C LYS A 155 6.35 15.05 -4.55
N SER A 156 7.45 14.91 -5.29
CA SER A 156 7.50 15.23 -6.73
C SER A 156 6.52 14.38 -7.52
N ALA A 157 6.50 13.07 -7.28
CA ALA A 157 5.56 12.16 -7.95
C ALA A 157 4.09 12.53 -7.66
N LEU A 158 3.75 12.84 -6.40
CA LEU A 158 2.41 13.29 -6.03
C LEU A 158 2.03 14.60 -6.73
N ALA A 159 2.95 15.56 -6.81
CA ALA A 159 2.71 16.84 -7.49
C ALA A 159 2.43 16.62 -8.99
N ILE A 160 3.20 15.77 -9.66
CA ILE A 160 2.98 15.42 -11.08
C ILE A 160 1.60 14.78 -11.26
N ILE A 161 1.22 13.84 -10.39
CA ILE A 161 -0.09 13.18 -10.48
C ILE A 161 -1.22 14.19 -10.28
N LYS A 162 -1.13 15.05 -9.27
CA LYS A 162 -2.15 16.07 -8.98
C LYS A 162 -2.29 17.12 -10.10
N GLU A 163 -1.20 17.43 -10.80
CA GLU A 163 -1.20 18.39 -11.90
C GLU A 163 -1.85 17.83 -13.18
N HIS A 164 -1.65 16.54 -13.45
CA HIS A 164 -2.00 15.96 -14.74
C HIS A 164 -3.14 14.95 -14.70
N GLY A 165 -3.39 14.31 -13.55
CA GLY A 165 -4.38 13.25 -13.39
C GLY A 165 -5.61 13.68 -12.62
N ASP A 166 -6.74 13.07 -12.94
CA ASP A 166 -7.95 13.12 -12.14
C ASP A 166 -7.93 11.96 -11.13
N THR A 167 -7.95 12.26 -9.81
CA THR A 167 -7.71 11.26 -8.77
C THR A 167 -8.86 11.15 -7.79
N THR A 168 -9.13 9.94 -7.29
CA THR A 168 -10.01 9.73 -6.15
C THR A 168 -9.23 9.69 -4.84
N SER A 169 -8.14 8.98 -4.84
CA SER A 169 -7.20 8.83 -3.73
C SER A 169 -5.84 8.40 -4.25
N LEU A 170 -4.78 8.83 -3.58
CA LEU A 170 -3.40 8.42 -3.77
C LEU A 170 -2.85 7.74 -2.51
N ASN A 171 -3.74 7.29 -1.64
CA ASN A 171 -3.39 6.56 -0.42
C ASN A 171 -2.54 5.34 -0.75
N CYS A 172 -1.36 5.27 -0.18
CA CYS A 172 -0.44 4.18 -0.50
C CYS A 172 0.52 3.87 0.65
N MET A 173 1.18 2.75 0.52
CA MET A 173 2.29 2.36 1.37
C MET A 173 3.45 1.94 0.49
N LEU A 174 4.64 2.48 0.78
CA LEU A 174 5.90 2.13 0.16
C LEU A 174 6.87 1.67 1.24
N MET A 175 7.48 0.52 1.06
CA MET A 175 8.45 -0.02 2.00
C MET A 175 9.71 -0.47 1.27
N ASN A 176 10.86 -0.16 1.86
CA ASN A 176 12.14 -0.77 1.54
C ASN A 176 12.84 -1.25 2.82
N ARG A 177 14.12 -1.60 2.76
CA ARG A 177 14.86 -2.09 3.94
C ARG A 177 14.99 -1.06 5.04
N ASP A 178 15.10 0.22 4.70
CA ASP A 178 15.45 1.28 5.62
C ASP A 178 14.24 2.05 6.13
N TYR A 179 13.18 2.14 5.30
CA TYR A 179 12.03 3.00 5.54
C TYR A 179 10.70 2.35 5.20
N PHE A 180 9.67 2.77 5.92
CA PHE A 180 8.28 2.55 5.58
C PHE A 180 7.58 3.91 5.48
N LEU A 181 7.06 4.23 4.31
CA LEU A 181 6.31 5.45 4.03
C LEU A 181 4.85 5.10 3.78
N THR A 182 3.95 5.78 4.49
CA THR A 182 2.50 5.69 4.27
C THR A 182 1.98 7.08 3.93
N VAL A 183 1.13 7.18 2.92
CA VAL A 183 0.53 8.43 2.44
C VAL A 183 -0.98 8.40 2.61
N SER A 184 -1.52 9.46 3.20
CA SER A 184 -2.94 9.79 3.23
C SER A 184 -3.16 11.03 2.34
N GLU A 185 -3.67 10.79 1.13
CA GLU A 185 -3.95 11.83 0.14
C GLU A 185 -5.19 11.42 -0.64
N HIS A 186 -6.31 12.09 -0.42
CA HIS A 186 -7.57 11.72 -1.05
C HIS A 186 -8.57 12.86 -1.12
N ASP A 187 -9.48 12.76 -2.08
CA ASP A 187 -10.65 13.65 -2.20
C ASP A 187 -11.87 13.00 -1.51
N THR A 188 -12.26 13.54 -0.36
CA THR A 188 -13.39 13.04 0.43
C THR A 188 -14.73 13.11 -0.31
N ALA A 189 -14.87 14.03 -1.28
CA ALA A 189 -16.06 14.16 -2.09
C ALA A 189 -16.22 13.06 -3.14
N ARG A 190 -15.16 12.31 -3.41
CA ARG A 190 -15.11 11.28 -4.47
C ARG A 190 -15.20 9.84 -3.95
N LYS A 191 -15.60 9.67 -2.71
CA LYS A 191 -15.92 8.33 -2.19
C LYS A 191 -17.19 7.77 -2.84
N PRO A 192 -17.35 6.44 -2.93
CA PRO A 192 -18.62 5.84 -3.36
C PRO A 192 -19.79 6.27 -2.45
N ASP A 193 -20.98 6.48 -3.03
CA ASP A 193 -22.18 6.95 -2.29
C ASP A 193 -22.56 6.06 -1.09
N TRP A 194 -22.28 4.76 -1.17
CA TRP A 194 -22.56 3.81 -0.10
C TRP A 194 -21.47 3.76 0.97
N ALA A 195 -20.32 4.39 0.74
CA ALA A 195 -19.16 4.31 1.63
C ALA A 195 -19.32 5.26 2.84
N PRO A 196 -18.89 4.85 4.04
CA PRO A 196 -18.87 5.72 5.22
C PRO A 196 -17.90 6.90 5.03
N ASP A 197 -18.00 7.88 5.91
CA ASP A 197 -17.19 9.11 5.79
C ASP A 197 -15.69 8.85 5.99
N ASP A 198 -15.34 7.88 6.79
CA ASP A 198 -13.95 7.45 7.05
C ASP A 198 -13.37 6.51 5.99
N TYR A 199 -14.03 6.34 4.85
CA TYR A 199 -13.69 5.34 3.83
C TYR A 199 -12.25 5.38 3.33
N TYR A 200 -11.67 6.57 3.23
CA TYR A 200 -10.29 6.78 2.79
C TYR A 200 -9.29 6.94 3.92
N GLU A 201 -9.74 6.99 5.18
CA GLU A 201 -8.82 7.20 6.28
C GLU A 201 -7.75 6.13 6.34
N ILE A 202 -6.52 6.59 6.59
CA ILE A 202 -5.39 5.76 6.99
C ILE A 202 -5.15 5.99 8.47
N LYS A 203 -4.96 4.91 9.20
CA LYS A 203 -4.66 4.94 10.63
C LYS A 203 -3.35 4.22 10.92
N TYR A 204 -2.71 4.57 12.04
CA TYR A 204 -1.50 3.92 12.49
C TYR A 204 -1.55 3.63 13.99
N LEU A 205 -0.81 2.62 14.40
CA LEU A 205 -0.70 2.17 15.78
C LEU A 205 0.75 1.83 16.13
N PRO A 206 1.46 2.71 16.87
CA PRO A 206 2.72 2.34 17.51
C PRO A 206 2.45 1.37 18.67
N THR A 207 3.22 0.29 18.73
CA THR A 207 3.20 -0.69 19.80
C THR A 207 4.63 -1.05 20.21
N PRO A 208 4.85 -1.72 21.35
CA PRO A 208 6.16 -2.28 21.70
C PRO A 208 6.68 -3.29 20.67
N GLU A 209 5.77 -3.95 19.94
CA GLU A 209 6.07 -4.96 18.92
C GLU A 209 6.36 -4.37 17.54
N GLY A 210 6.11 -3.06 17.35
CA GLY A 210 6.35 -2.39 16.07
C GLY A 210 5.31 -1.30 15.74
N VAL A 211 5.28 -0.88 14.50
CA VAL A 211 4.34 0.13 14.00
C VAL A 211 3.47 -0.49 12.92
N LEU A 212 2.16 -0.35 13.07
CA LEU A 212 1.17 -0.81 12.09
C LEU A 212 0.53 0.39 11.38
N PHE A 213 0.19 0.21 10.12
CA PHE A 213 -0.60 1.15 9.32
C PHE A 213 -1.70 0.41 8.58
N ALA A 214 -2.89 0.99 8.52
CA ALA A 214 -4.01 0.37 7.79
C ALA A 214 -5.04 1.38 7.29
N SER A 215 -5.75 0.98 6.24
CA SER A 215 -7.02 1.61 5.87
C SER A 215 -8.08 1.39 6.93
N SER A 216 -9.05 2.30 7.03
CA SER A 216 -10.26 2.20 7.85
C SER A 216 -11.19 1.05 7.41
N GLY A 217 -12.34 0.98 8.07
CA GLY A 217 -13.46 0.08 7.73
C GLY A 217 -13.49 -1.23 8.52
N TRP A 218 -12.66 -1.38 9.55
CA TRP A 218 -12.64 -2.50 10.49
C TRP A 218 -12.37 -2.00 11.91
N ASN A 219 -12.44 -2.88 12.91
CA ASN A 219 -12.28 -2.50 14.31
C ASN A 219 -10.81 -2.16 14.62
N GLN A 220 -10.55 -0.90 14.99
CA GLN A 220 -9.21 -0.34 15.19
C GLN A 220 -9.12 0.44 16.52
N PRO A 221 -9.29 -0.21 17.69
CA PRO A 221 -9.24 0.49 18.95
C PRO A 221 -7.81 1.00 19.23
N GLY A 222 -7.71 2.28 19.64
CA GLY A 222 -6.43 2.91 19.98
C GLY A 222 -5.58 3.37 18.79
N TRP A 223 -6.04 3.16 17.55
CA TRP A 223 -5.35 3.65 16.37
C TRP A 223 -5.50 5.17 16.23
N THR A 224 -4.44 5.81 15.75
CA THR A 224 -4.41 7.25 15.46
C THR A 224 -4.63 7.48 13.96
N MET A 225 -5.46 8.45 13.60
CA MET A 225 -5.67 8.84 12.21
C MET A 225 -4.44 9.57 11.68
N LEU A 226 -3.98 9.21 10.49
CA LEU A 226 -3.06 10.01 9.70
C LEU A 226 -3.89 11.03 8.91
N GLU A 227 -3.72 12.30 9.22
CA GLU A 227 -4.48 13.38 8.58
C GLU A 227 -4.30 13.35 7.05
N ASN A 228 -5.36 13.75 6.35
CA ASN A 228 -5.28 13.92 4.89
C ASN A 228 -4.20 14.94 4.51
N HIS A 229 -3.59 14.79 3.34
CA HIS A 229 -2.45 15.58 2.87
C HIS A 229 -1.18 15.43 3.72
N HIS A 230 -1.04 14.27 4.39
CA HIS A 230 0.15 13.93 5.17
C HIS A 230 0.70 12.56 4.80
N ALA A 231 1.99 12.43 5.00
CA ALA A 231 2.70 11.16 4.99
C ALA A 231 3.28 10.85 6.37
N ALA A 232 3.33 9.59 6.73
CA ALA A 232 4.09 9.10 7.88
C ALA A 232 5.28 8.29 7.38
N LEU A 233 6.48 8.72 7.76
CA LEU A 233 7.74 8.03 7.47
C LEU A 233 8.23 7.35 8.74
N VAL A 234 8.47 6.04 8.66
CA VAL A 234 9.09 5.27 9.74
C VAL A 234 10.48 4.85 9.34
N ASN A 235 11.48 5.23 10.14
CA ASN A 235 12.82 4.65 10.05
C ASN A 235 12.78 3.26 10.68
N ARG A 236 13.11 2.22 9.93
CA ARG A 236 12.97 0.81 10.36
C ARG A 236 14.02 0.37 11.38
N SER A 237 15.09 1.15 11.58
CA SER A 237 16.10 0.87 12.59
C SER A 237 15.78 1.52 13.95
N SER A 238 15.19 2.73 13.96
CA SER A 238 14.83 3.44 15.18
C SER A 238 13.35 3.32 15.57
N PHE A 239 12.49 2.94 14.62
CA PHE A 239 11.01 2.96 14.72
C PHE A 239 10.43 4.36 14.99
N GLU A 240 11.24 5.40 14.78
CA GLU A 240 10.79 6.78 14.86
C GLU A 240 9.82 7.08 13.71
N ILE A 241 8.70 7.72 14.05
CA ILE A 241 7.66 8.12 13.11
C ILE A 241 7.75 9.62 12.89
N GLU A 242 8.00 10.03 11.66
CA GLU A 242 7.94 11.42 11.25
C GLU A 242 6.67 11.66 10.41
N VAL A 243 5.80 12.58 10.85
CA VAL A 243 4.62 12.98 10.08
C VAL A 243 4.96 14.22 9.27
N ILE A 244 4.75 14.16 7.97
CA ILE A 244 5.21 15.14 6.98
C ILE A 244 4.01 15.63 6.16
N ALA A 245 3.80 16.95 6.05
CA ALA A 245 2.83 17.51 5.09
C ALA A 245 3.29 17.28 3.65
N ILE A 246 2.34 16.92 2.73
CA ILE A 246 2.62 16.57 1.32
C ILE A 246 1.78 17.36 0.34
#